data_03a5e1ff87178b386646853552ebe82e
#
_entry.id   03a5e1ff87178b386646853552ebe82e
#
_cell.length_a   1.000
_cell.length_b   1.000
_cell.length_c   1.000
_cell.angle_alpha   90.00
_cell.angle_beta   90.00
_cell.angle_gamma   90.00
#
_symmetry.space_group_name_H-M   'P 1'
#
loop_
_entity.id
_entity.type
_entity.pdbx_description
1 polymer ?
#
loop_
_entity_poly.entity_id
_entity_poly.type
_entity_poly.pdbx_seq_one_letter_code
_entity_poly.pdbx_strand_id
1 'polypeptide(L)'
;MTVSSDTFNPRTAFPHFYGNEIITHVLGPRAIWTVSDPTSKMPIDMRHLLNGCSGCTHPGPVRGAWARDERVLVTLDELTAGLPTAANCAMFVDAPSQGCVVLDIEKTCPADVRDELLAIGALYAETSLSGKGYHLLLPLPPSFNELTVA
;
A
#
# COMPACT_ATOMS: atom_id res chain seq x y z
N MET A 1 -39.69 -9.44 5.84
CA MET A 1 -38.69 -8.36 5.88
C MET A 1 -37.38 -8.92 5.39
N THR A 2 -37.03 -8.61 4.17
CA THR A 2 -35.70 -8.90 3.64
C THR A 2 -34.76 -7.84 4.18
N VAL A 3 -33.92 -8.20 5.12
CA VAL A 3 -32.79 -7.38 5.53
C VAL A 3 -31.84 -7.34 4.34
N SER A 4 -31.81 -6.22 3.64
CA SER A 4 -30.76 -5.94 2.66
C SER A 4 -29.44 -5.96 3.46
N SER A 5 -28.66 -7.02 3.27
CA SER A 5 -27.28 -7.00 3.71
C SER A 5 -26.59 -5.95 2.84
N ASP A 6 -26.47 -4.74 3.34
CA ASP A 6 -25.60 -3.73 2.75
C ASP A 6 -24.20 -4.34 2.72
N THR A 7 -23.86 -4.87 1.57
CA THR A 7 -22.53 -5.49 1.34
C THR A 7 -21.53 -4.35 1.42
N PHE A 8 -20.60 -4.42 2.38
CA PHE A 8 -19.54 -3.43 2.52
C PHE A 8 -18.83 -3.23 1.17
N ASN A 9 -18.78 -1.98 0.70
CA ASN A 9 -18.11 -1.64 -0.54
C ASN A 9 -16.84 -0.84 -0.23
N PRO A 10 -15.66 -1.42 -0.39
CA PRO A 10 -14.40 -0.75 -0.10
C PRO A 10 -14.18 0.52 -0.93
N ARG A 11 -14.66 0.54 -2.16
CA ARG A 11 -14.54 1.72 -3.04
C ARG A 11 -15.33 2.92 -2.52
N THR A 12 -16.45 2.66 -1.87
CA THR A 12 -17.27 3.70 -1.23
C THR A 12 -16.72 4.09 0.13
N ALA A 13 -16.18 3.13 0.88
CA ALA A 13 -15.62 3.37 2.21
C ALA A 13 -14.26 4.10 2.16
N PHE A 14 -13.46 3.87 1.12
CA PHE A 14 -12.14 4.48 0.92
C PHE A 14 -12.05 5.16 -0.45
N PRO A 15 -12.86 6.21 -0.71
CA PRO A 15 -12.99 6.80 -2.04
C PRO A 15 -11.71 7.49 -2.51
N HIS A 16 -10.93 8.07 -1.61
CA HIS A 16 -9.66 8.70 -1.94
C HIS A 16 -8.64 7.70 -2.49
N PHE A 17 -8.55 6.54 -1.87
CA PHE A 17 -7.65 5.47 -2.30
C PHE A 17 -8.12 4.81 -3.61
N TYR A 18 -9.32 4.27 -3.62
CA TYR A 18 -9.85 3.55 -4.78
C TYR A 18 -10.25 4.45 -5.96
N GLY A 19 -10.46 5.74 -5.73
CA GLY A 19 -10.68 6.72 -6.77
C GLY A 19 -9.41 7.26 -7.43
N ASN A 20 -8.24 6.93 -6.90
CA ASN A 20 -6.97 7.37 -7.47
C ASN A 20 -6.56 6.44 -8.63
N GLU A 21 -6.36 7.00 -9.82
CA GLU A 21 -6.05 6.23 -11.03
C GLU A 21 -4.66 5.58 -10.98
N ILE A 22 -3.69 6.22 -10.35
CA ILE A 22 -2.35 5.65 -10.21
C ILE A 22 -2.42 4.41 -9.31
N ILE A 23 -3.13 4.48 -8.21
CA ILE A 23 -3.33 3.34 -7.30
C ILE A 23 -4.06 2.20 -8.00
N THR A 24 -5.17 2.48 -8.69
CA THR A 24 -6.04 1.43 -9.20
C THR A 24 -5.65 0.92 -10.58
N HIS A 25 -5.19 1.77 -11.49
CA HIS A 25 -4.92 1.40 -12.89
C HIS A 25 -3.46 1.15 -13.19
N VAL A 26 -2.53 1.76 -12.46
CA VAL A 26 -1.09 1.59 -12.69
C VAL A 26 -0.48 0.59 -11.70
N LEU A 27 -0.68 0.78 -10.42
CA LEU A 27 -0.10 -0.03 -9.36
C LEU A 27 -0.99 -1.22 -8.98
N GLY A 28 -2.29 -1.05 -9.02
CA GLY A 28 -3.27 -2.06 -8.62
C GLY A 28 -3.16 -3.40 -9.35
N PRO A 29 -2.94 -3.44 -10.68
CA PRO A 29 -2.79 -4.68 -11.43
C PRO A 29 -1.50 -5.45 -11.14
N ARG A 30 -0.56 -4.87 -10.45
CA ARG A 30 0.72 -5.50 -10.13
C ARG A 30 0.63 -6.34 -8.86
N ALA A 31 1.32 -7.47 -8.81
CA ALA A 31 1.40 -8.34 -7.62
C ALA A 31 2.40 -7.78 -6.59
N ILE A 32 2.08 -6.60 -6.06
CA ILE A 32 2.92 -5.85 -5.11
C ILE A 32 2.19 -5.54 -3.80
N TRP A 33 0.95 -5.98 -3.67
CA TRP A 33 0.07 -5.58 -2.57
C TRP A 33 0.06 -6.61 -1.45
N THR A 34 -0.01 -6.08 -0.23
CA THR A 34 -0.15 -6.82 1.02
C THR A 34 -0.97 -5.99 2.01
N VAL A 35 -1.15 -6.51 3.19
CA VAL A 35 -1.57 -5.75 4.37
C VAL A 35 -0.43 -5.76 5.38
N SER A 36 -0.29 -4.70 6.14
CA SER A 36 0.67 -4.66 7.24
C SER A 36 0.08 -5.25 8.51
N ASP A 37 0.89 -5.97 9.25
CA ASP A 37 0.53 -6.41 10.59
C ASP A 37 0.26 -5.18 11.48
N PRO A 38 -0.88 -5.09 12.17
CA PRO A 38 -1.25 -3.89 12.92
C PRO A 38 -0.31 -3.59 14.10
N THR A 39 0.40 -4.59 14.59
CA THR A 39 1.32 -4.44 15.73
C THR A 39 2.74 -4.20 15.29
N SER A 40 3.27 -5.08 14.44
CA SER A 40 4.68 -5.03 13.99
C SER A 40 4.91 -4.21 12.74
N LYS A 41 3.85 -3.83 12.02
CA LYS A 41 3.87 -3.17 10.71
C LYS A 41 4.59 -3.99 9.62
N MET A 42 4.86 -5.26 9.86
CA MET A 42 5.49 -6.13 8.88
C MET A 42 4.52 -6.55 7.79
N PRO A 43 4.99 -6.71 6.55
CA PRO A 43 4.15 -7.25 5.47
C PRO A 43 3.78 -8.71 5.76
N ILE A 44 2.59 -9.09 5.31
CA ILE A 44 2.04 -10.44 5.48
C ILE A 44 2.13 -11.18 4.16
N ASP A 45 2.39 -12.49 4.22
CA ASP A 45 2.25 -13.38 3.08
C ASP A 45 0.77 -13.50 2.69
N MET A 46 0.38 -12.75 1.66
CA MET A 46 -1.01 -12.66 1.23
C MET A 46 -1.52 -13.95 0.59
N ARG A 47 -0.67 -14.67 -0.12
CA ARG A 47 -1.06 -15.95 -0.74
C ARG A 47 -1.43 -16.96 0.31
N HIS A 48 -0.64 -17.02 1.38
CA HIS A 48 -0.95 -17.88 2.52
C HIS A 48 -2.22 -17.41 3.26
N LEU A 49 -2.34 -16.11 3.51
CA LEU A 49 -3.51 -15.57 4.22
C LEU A 49 -4.82 -15.84 3.47
N LEU A 50 -4.84 -15.62 2.15
CA LEU A 50 -6.07 -15.75 1.35
C LEU A 50 -6.40 -17.19 0.97
N ASN A 51 -5.40 -18.02 0.70
CA ASN A 51 -5.57 -19.37 0.16
C ASN A 51 -5.30 -20.48 1.19
N GLY A 52 -4.67 -20.14 2.31
CA GLY A 52 -4.14 -21.12 3.24
C GLY A 52 -2.99 -21.93 2.65
N CYS A 53 -2.41 -22.81 3.43
CA CYS A 53 -1.50 -23.82 2.91
C CYS A 53 -1.83 -25.20 3.52
N SER A 54 -1.82 -26.24 2.70
CA SER A 54 -1.91 -27.61 3.20
C SER A 54 -0.60 -28.01 3.85
N GLY A 55 -0.62 -28.29 5.15
CA GLY A 55 0.52 -28.81 5.89
C GLY A 55 1.43 -27.78 6.52
N CYS A 56 1.09 -26.48 6.50
CA CYS A 56 1.84 -25.53 7.29
C CYS A 56 1.47 -25.61 8.78
N THR A 57 2.48 -25.47 9.60
CA THR A 57 2.34 -25.52 11.07
C THR A 57 2.37 -24.13 11.70
N HIS A 58 2.22 -23.10 10.91
CA HIS A 58 2.32 -21.71 11.38
C HIS A 58 1.06 -21.29 12.15
N PRO A 59 1.18 -20.81 13.37
CA PRO A 59 0.09 -20.17 14.04
C PRO A 59 -0.11 -18.74 13.46
N GLY A 60 -1.25 -18.51 12.84
CA GLY A 60 -1.61 -17.19 12.32
C GLY A 60 -0.98 -16.82 10.97
N PRO A 61 -1.11 -15.56 10.53
CA PRO A 61 -0.62 -15.11 9.24
C PRO A 61 0.90 -15.22 9.15
N VAL A 62 1.37 -15.78 8.04
CA VAL A 62 2.81 -15.92 7.77
C VAL A 62 3.38 -14.55 7.47
N ARG A 63 4.36 -14.16 8.25
CA ARG A 63 5.10 -12.91 8.11
C ARG A 63 6.41 -13.14 7.38
N GLY A 64 7.03 -12.07 6.94
CA GLY A 64 8.36 -12.12 6.38
C GLY A 64 8.40 -12.39 4.90
N ALA A 65 7.33 -12.06 4.22
CA ALA A 65 7.38 -11.90 2.79
C ALA A 65 8.29 -10.71 2.48
N TRP A 66 9.52 -11.00 2.21
CA TRP A 66 10.42 -9.97 1.76
C TRP A 66 10.14 -9.67 0.32
N ALA A 67 9.32 -8.78 0.18
CA ALA A 67 9.26 -7.61 -0.62
C ALA A 67 9.19 -7.79 -2.15
N ARG A 68 9.88 -8.70 -2.77
CA ARG A 68 9.89 -8.85 -4.24
C ARG A 68 9.28 -10.16 -4.70
N ASP A 69 8.73 -10.91 -3.80
CA ASP A 69 8.27 -12.25 -4.11
C ASP A 69 6.79 -12.23 -4.51
N GLU A 70 6.54 -12.25 -5.81
CA GLU A 70 5.19 -12.37 -6.38
C GLU A 70 4.42 -13.60 -5.86
N ARG A 71 5.12 -14.58 -5.27
CA ARG A 71 4.51 -15.76 -4.66
C ARG A 71 3.80 -15.44 -3.35
N VAL A 72 4.11 -14.31 -2.72
CA VAL A 72 3.55 -13.90 -1.43
C VAL A 72 2.73 -12.62 -1.51
N LEU A 73 2.91 -11.83 -2.57
CA LEU A 73 2.15 -10.61 -2.83
C LEU A 73 1.02 -10.88 -3.83
N VAL A 74 0.02 -10.02 -3.84
CA VAL A 74 -1.17 -10.13 -4.68
C VAL A 74 -1.45 -8.81 -5.39
N THR A 75 -2.35 -8.83 -6.36
CA THR A 75 -2.89 -7.61 -6.96
C THR A 75 -3.84 -6.90 -5.98
N LEU A 76 -4.12 -5.62 -6.22
CA LEU A 76 -5.07 -4.88 -5.39
C LEU A 76 -6.49 -5.48 -5.47
N ASP A 77 -6.89 -5.96 -6.65
CA ASP A 77 -8.20 -6.59 -6.82
C ASP A 77 -8.31 -7.91 -6.03
N GLU A 78 -7.28 -8.74 -6.04
CA GLU A 78 -7.23 -9.96 -5.23
C GLU A 78 -7.28 -9.63 -3.73
N LEU A 79 -6.53 -8.61 -3.29
CA LEU A 79 -6.55 -8.15 -1.90
C LEU A 79 -7.93 -7.64 -1.50
N THR A 80 -8.53 -6.79 -2.32
CA THR A 80 -9.84 -6.19 -2.07
C THR A 80 -10.95 -7.26 -2.04
N ALA A 81 -10.87 -8.26 -2.91
CA ALA A 81 -11.82 -9.36 -2.94
C ALA A 81 -11.72 -10.25 -1.68
N GLY A 82 -10.49 -10.52 -1.22
CA GLY A 82 -10.25 -11.36 -0.04
C GLY A 82 -10.43 -10.64 1.28
N LEU A 83 -10.08 -9.36 1.34
CA LEU A 83 -10.10 -8.53 2.54
C LEU A 83 -10.77 -7.17 2.24
N PRO A 84 -12.07 -7.13 1.96
CA PRO A 84 -12.74 -5.90 1.53
C PRO A 84 -12.76 -4.80 2.59
N THR A 85 -12.61 -5.14 3.87
CA THR A 85 -12.61 -4.17 4.97
C THR A 85 -11.21 -3.72 5.40
N ALA A 86 -10.17 -4.18 4.72
CA ALA A 86 -8.80 -3.82 5.09
C ALA A 86 -8.53 -2.32 4.89
N ALA A 87 -8.13 -1.66 5.97
CA ALA A 87 -7.75 -0.25 6.00
C ALA A 87 -6.22 -0.05 6.06
N ASN A 88 -5.46 -1.15 6.10
CA ASN A 88 -4.01 -1.18 6.25
C ASN A 88 -3.30 -1.79 5.04
N CYS A 89 -3.86 -1.55 3.85
CA CYS A 89 -3.22 -1.96 2.61
C CYS A 89 -1.82 -1.35 2.52
N ALA A 90 -0.89 -2.14 2.06
CA ALA A 90 0.49 -1.73 1.85
C ALA A 90 0.97 -2.29 0.52
N MET A 91 1.96 -1.65 -0.07
CA MET A 91 2.56 -2.13 -1.30
C MET A 91 4.07 -2.14 -1.21
N PHE A 92 4.68 -3.06 -1.94
CA PHE A 92 6.11 -3.03 -2.16
C PHE A 92 6.48 -1.92 -3.14
N VAL A 93 7.43 -1.07 -2.78
CA VAL A 93 7.89 0.03 -3.61
C VAL A 93 9.20 -0.36 -4.31
N ASP A 94 9.16 -0.38 -5.63
CA ASP A 94 10.33 -0.53 -6.50
C ASP A 94 10.31 0.60 -7.54
N ALA A 95 10.91 1.72 -7.17
CA ALA A 95 10.81 2.95 -7.94
C ALA A 95 11.18 2.81 -9.42
N PRO A 96 12.29 2.13 -9.80
CA PRO A 96 12.64 1.98 -11.21
C PRO A 96 11.59 1.24 -12.05
N SER A 97 10.95 0.22 -11.49
CA SER A 97 9.96 -0.58 -12.22
C SER A 97 8.57 0.06 -12.21
N GLN A 98 8.28 0.90 -11.23
CA GLN A 98 6.96 1.51 -11.03
C GLN A 98 6.88 2.93 -11.57
N GLY A 99 8.01 3.58 -11.78
CA GLY A 99 8.07 4.98 -12.22
C GLY A 99 7.63 5.99 -11.15
N CYS A 100 7.62 5.60 -9.89
CA CYS A 100 7.23 6.45 -8.78
C CYS A 100 8.05 6.15 -7.53
N VAL A 101 8.10 7.12 -6.63
CA VAL A 101 8.82 7.05 -5.36
C VAL A 101 7.91 7.52 -4.23
N VAL A 102 8.10 6.95 -3.05
CA VAL A 102 7.38 7.36 -1.85
C VAL A 102 8.27 8.26 -1.01
N LEU A 103 7.75 9.43 -0.68
CA LEU A 103 8.32 10.33 0.31
C LEU A 103 7.58 10.14 1.62
N ASP A 104 8.31 9.75 2.66
CA ASP A 104 7.78 9.62 4.02
C ASP A 104 8.09 10.89 4.82
N ILE A 105 7.02 11.59 5.23
CA ILE A 105 7.12 12.81 6.05
C ILE A 105 6.85 12.44 7.49
N GLU A 106 7.90 12.35 8.26
CA GLU A 106 7.85 12.02 9.69
C GLU A 106 7.20 13.13 10.51
N LYS A 107 6.66 12.78 11.67
CA LYS A 107 6.07 13.73 12.64
C LYS A 107 7.05 14.81 13.12
N THR A 108 8.34 14.55 13.04
CA THR A 108 9.41 15.46 13.43
C THR A 108 9.80 16.46 12.36
N CYS A 109 9.22 16.33 11.15
CA CYS A 109 9.45 17.27 10.07
C CYS A 109 8.99 18.68 10.49
N PRO A 110 9.80 19.72 10.31
CA PRO A 110 9.39 21.10 10.56
C PRO A 110 8.12 21.46 9.79
N ALA A 111 7.21 22.20 10.41
CA ALA A 111 5.88 22.46 9.86
C ALA A 111 5.92 23.18 8.50
N ASP A 112 6.83 24.14 8.34
CA ASP A 112 7.03 24.88 7.09
C ASP A 112 7.52 23.96 5.97
N VAL A 113 8.47 23.09 6.24
CA VAL A 113 8.98 22.10 5.28
C VAL A 113 7.90 21.10 4.91
N ARG A 114 7.16 20.57 5.89
CA ARG A 114 6.03 19.66 5.67
C ARG A 114 4.99 20.30 4.74
N ASP A 115 4.62 21.55 5.02
CA ASP A 115 3.57 22.24 4.26
C ASP A 115 4.03 22.51 2.81
N GLU A 116 5.29 22.82 2.59
CA GLU A 116 5.88 22.92 1.25
C GLU A 116 5.85 21.57 0.50
N LEU A 117 6.21 20.49 1.17
CA LEU A 117 6.19 19.14 0.59
C LEU A 117 4.78 18.70 0.22
N LEU A 118 3.79 18.96 1.08
CA LEU A 118 2.39 18.65 0.81
C LEU A 118 1.82 19.46 -0.36
N ALA A 119 2.39 20.63 -0.65
CA ALA A 119 1.97 21.49 -1.76
C ALA A 119 2.55 21.09 -3.13
N ILE A 120 3.46 20.11 -3.21
CA ILE A 120 4.12 19.69 -4.46
C ILE A 120 3.12 19.14 -5.51
N GLY A 121 1.97 18.63 -5.08
CA GLY A 121 1.02 17.99 -5.99
C GLY A 121 1.39 16.53 -6.28
N ALA A 122 1.40 15.71 -5.25
CA ALA A 122 1.69 14.28 -5.36
C ALA A 122 0.65 13.53 -6.22
N LEU A 123 1.08 12.43 -6.83
CA LEU A 123 0.19 11.50 -7.53
C LEU A 123 -0.85 10.89 -6.59
N TYR A 124 -0.45 10.66 -5.35
CA TYR A 124 -1.29 10.23 -4.25
C TYR A 124 -0.67 10.70 -2.94
N ALA A 125 -1.49 11.03 -1.98
CA ALA A 125 -1.06 11.41 -0.64
C ALA A 125 -1.98 10.79 0.40
N GLU A 126 -1.41 10.32 1.49
CA GLU A 126 -2.15 9.77 2.61
C GLU A 126 -1.52 10.16 3.96
N THR A 127 -2.32 10.09 5.00
CA THR A 127 -1.82 10.13 6.36
C THR A 127 -1.21 8.77 6.70
N SER A 128 -0.05 8.78 7.35
CA SER A 128 0.58 7.54 7.80
C SER A 128 -0.31 6.77 8.76
N LEU A 129 -0.10 5.46 8.89
CA LEU A 129 -0.90 4.59 9.75
C LEU A 129 -0.95 5.07 11.21
N SER A 130 0.11 5.72 11.69
CA SER A 130 0.13 6.33 13.03
C SER A 130 -0.71 7.61 13.14
N GLY A 131 -1.16 8.18 12.03
CA GLY A 131 -1.86 9.46 11.96
C GLY A 131 -0.98 10.68 12.21
N LYS A 132 0.34 10.52 12.33
CA LYS A 132 1.27 11.59 12.74
C LYS A 132 2.20 12.06 11.63
N GLY A 133 2.21 11.39 10.51
CA GLY A 133 3.02 11.70 9.34
C GLY A 133 2.22 11.53 8.06
N TYR A 134 2.91 11.64 6.93
CA TYR A 134 2.29 11.53 5.61
C TYR A 134 3.17 10.71 4.68
N HIS A 135 2.53 10.01 3.75
CA HIS A 135 3.19 9.39 2.61
C HIS A 135 2.76 10.11 1.34
N LEU A 136 3.72 10.53 0.54
CA LEU A 136 3.47 11.12 -0.77
C LEU A 136 4.02 10.20 -1.85
N LEU A 137 3.18 9.84 -2.81
CA LEU A 137 3.60 9.13 -4.02
C LEU A 137 3.94 10.16 -5.09
N LEU A 138 5.18 10.21 -5.51
CA LEU A 138 5.70 11.18 -6.47
C LEU A 138 6.18 10.46 -7.74
N PRO A 139 6.09 11.11 -8.91
CA PRO A 139 6.69 10.54 -10.12
C PRO A 139 8.21 10.49 -9.97
N LEU A 140 8.80 9.40 -10.45
CA LEU A 140 10.25 9.28 -10.50
C LEU A 140 10.79 10.18 -11.59
N PRO A 141 11.76 11.07 -11.29
CA PRO A 141 12.37 11.92 -12.31
C PRO A 141 13.03 11.09 -13.42
N PRO A 142 12.96 11.50 -14.70
CA PRO A 142 13.62 10.79 -15.80
C PRO A 142 15.12 10.61 -15.62
N SER A 143 15.77 11.53 -14.90
CA SER A 143 17.20 11.53 -14.61
C SER A 143 17.57 10.73 -13.36
N PHE A 144 16.64 9.99 -12.76
CA PHE A 144 16.90 9.28 -11.51
C PHE A 144 18.12 8.34 -11.59
N ASN A 145 18.30 7.66 -12.73
CA ASN A 145 19.43 6.74 -12.93
C ASN A 145 20.77 7.48 -13.10
N GLU A 146 20.74 8.79 -13.30
CA GLU A 146 21.93 9.64 -13.43
C GLU A 146 22.36 10.25 -12.10
N LEU A 147 21.52 10.12 -11.04
CA LEU A 147 21.85 10.60 -9.71
C LEU A 147 22.95 9.73 -9.12
N THR A 148 24.14 10.30 -9.03
CA THR A 148 25.25 9.72 -8.26
C THR A 148 24.97 9.90 -6.78
N VAL A 149 24.86 8.80 -6.06
CA VAL A 149 24.86 8.84 -4.59
C VAL A 149 26.28 9.19 -4.15
N ALA A 150 26.44 10.40 -3.66
CA ALA A 150 27.69 10.82 -3.07
C ALA A 150 27.88 10.19 -1.69
#